data_9dba71c0f66d6fa42ee964565767a45f
#
_entry.id   9dba71c0f66d6fa42ee964565767a45f
#
_cell.length_a   1.000
_cell.length_b   1.000
_cell.length_c   1.000
_cell.angle_alpha   90.00
_cell.angle_beta   90.00
_cell.angle_gamma   90.00
#
_symmetry.space_group_name_H-M   'P 1'
#
loop_
_entity.id
_entity.type
_entity.pdbx_description
1 polymer ?
#
loop_
_entity_poly.entity_id
_entity_poly.type
_entity_poly.pdbx_seq_one_letter_code
_entity_poly.pdbx_strand_id
1 'polypeptide(L)'
;MPIYKLEPATAKGKRYSVVSPEGKRTNFGSATGSTFIDHKDEQKKAAWIARHSKAGENWEYSGRDTAGFWARHLLWSAPTLRQSIKYIKERFGIKVRT
;
A
#
# COMPACT_ATOMS: atom_id res chain seq x y z
N MET A 1 8.67 -17.05 -2.79
CA MET A 1 7.89 -15.90 -2.29
C MET A 1 8.69 -14.62 -2.50
N PRO A 2 8.22 -13.68 -3.32
CA PRO A 2 8.96 -12.43 -3.53
C PRO A 2 8.99 -11.59 -2.25
N ILE A 3 10.12 -10.92 -2.03
CA ILE A 3 10.35 -10.07 -0.87
C ILE A 3 10.45 -8.63 -1.34
N TYR A 4 9.52 -7.79 -0.85
CA TYR A 4 9.53 -6.35 -1.10
C TYR A 4 9.97 -5.66 0.19
N LYS A 5 10.90 -4.73 0.07
CA LYS A 5 11.38 -3.96 1.23
C LYS A 5 10.56 -2.69 1.38
N LEU A 6 9.97 -2.49 2.56
CA LEU A 6 9.26 -1.26 2.88
C LEU A 6 10.24 -0.27 3.50
N GLU A 7 10.31 0.93 2.92
CA GLU A 7 11.25 1.97 3.33
C GLU A 7 10.56 3.33 3.35
N PRO A 8 11.15 4.35 3.99
CA PRO A 8 10.66 5.71 3.82
C PRO A 8 10.68 6.11 2.35
N ALA A 9 9.77 7.00 1.96
CA ALA A 9 9.70 7.46 0.58
C ALA A 9 10.97 8.24 0.19
N THR A 10 11.35 8.11 -1.07
CA THR A 10 12.44 8.88 -1.66
C THR A 10 11.93 10.04 -2.51
N ALA A 11 10.63 10.03 -2.85
CA ALA A 11 10.01 11.10 -3.63
C ALA A 11 9.30 12.07 -2.69
N LYS A 12 9.44 13.38 -2.99
CA LYS A 12 8.78 14.42 -2.21
C LYS A 12 7.26 14.26 -2.27
N GLY A 13 6.61 14.44 -1.12
CA GLY A 13 5.15 14.34 -1.03
C GLY A 13 4.62 12.91 -0.89
N LYS A 14 5.49 11.91 -0.87
CA LYS A 14 5.13 10.51 -0.66
C LYS A 14 5.48 10.06 0.75
N ARG A 15 4.80 9.03 1.24
CA ARG A 15 4.96 8.56 2.61
C ARG A 15 5.93 7.39 2.72
N TYR A 16 5.80 6.40 1.86
CA TYR A 16 6.62 5.19 1.87
C TYR A 16 7.07 4.82 0.47
N SER A 17 8.01 3.90 0.40
CA SER A 17 8.34 3.22 -0.84
C SER A 17 8.51 1.73 -0.57
N VAL A 18 8.29 0.91 -1.61
CA VAL A 18 8.65 -0.50 -1.60
C VAL A 18 9.67 -0.74 -2.69
N VAL A 19 10.64 -1.62 -2.40
CA VAL A 19 11.65 -2.01 -3.38
C VAL A 19 11.43 -3.48 -3.71
N SER A 20 11.20 -3.77 -4.98
CA SER A 20 10.94 -5.13 -5.47
C SER A 20 12.18 -6.01 -5.42
N PRO A 21 12.04 -7.33 -5.57
CA PRO A 21 13.21 -8.23 -5.66
C PRO A 21 14.17 -7.85 -6.80
N GLU A 22 13.66 -7.23 -7.88
CA GLU A 22 14.45 -6.76 -9.02
C GLU A 22 15.08 -5.39 -8.78
N GLY A 23 14.83 -4.78 -7.62
CA GLY A 23 15.38 -3.47 -7.29
C GLY A 23 14.55 -2.28 -7.74
N LYS A 24 13.33 -2.51 -8.23
CA LYS A 24 12.44 -1.43 -8.66
C LYS A 24 11.76 -0.80 -7.46
N ARG A 25 11.87 0.53 -7.34
CA ARG A 25 11.27 1.28 -6.24
C ARG A 25 9.94 1.89 -6.68
N THR A 26 8.93 1.76 -5.84
CA THR A 26 7.62 2.38 -6.04
C THR A 26 7.31 3.23 -4.82
N ASN A 27 7.22 4.55 -5.00
CA ASN A 27 6.80 5.48 -3.93
C ASN A 27 5.28 5.54 -3.89
N PHE A 28 4.70 5.56 -2.69
CA PHE A 28 3.25 5.57 -2.55
C PHE A 28 2.80 6.27 -1.27
N GLY A 29 1.50 6.60 -1.22
CA GLY A 29 0.89 7.30 -0.10
C GLY A 29 1.18 8.79 -0.12
N SER A 30 0.36 9.55 0.61
CA SER A 30 0.56 10.99 0.78
C SER A 30 1.31 11.27 2.06
N ALA A 31 2.33 12.12 2.00
CA ALA A 31 3.10 12.51 3.19
C ALA A 31 2.27 13.35 4.16
N THR A 32 1.22 14.04 3.67
CA THR A 32 0.41 14.94 4.48
C THR A 32 -0.98 14.38 4.80
N GLY A 33 -1.40 13.32 4.09
CA GLY A 33 -2.71 12.73 4.31
C GLY A 33 -2.71 11.69 5.41
N SER A 34 -3.88 11.49 6.02
CA SER A 34 -4.10 10.43 6.99
C SER A 34 -4.69 9.21 6.28
N THR A 35 -4.33 8.01 6.73
CA THR A 35 -4.78 6.75 6.13
C THR A 35 -5.48 5.87 7.17
N PHE A 36 -6.02 4.73 6.73
CA PHE A 36 -6.75 3.83 7.63
C PHE A 36 -5.87 3.34 8.79
N ILE A 37 -4.58 3.12 8.57
CA ILE A 37 -3.70 2.73 9.67
C ILE A 37 -3.51 3.85 10.70
N ASP A 38 -3.80 5.09 10.33
CA ASP A 38 -3.70 6.24 11.24
C ASP A 38 -5.00 6.47 12.01
N HIS A 39 -6.12 6.63 11.29
CA HIS A 39 -7.40 7.03 11.90
C HIS A 39 -8.34 5.87 12.21
N LYS A 40 -8.20 4.72 11.54
CA LYS A 40 -9.02 3.51 11.73
C LYS A 40 -10.51 3.76 11.52
N ASP A 41 -10.84 4.73 10.66
CA ASP A 41 -12.22 5.13 10.37
C ASP A 41 -12.74 4.37 9.15
N GLU A 42 -13.72 3.47 9.38
CA GLU A 42 -14.27 2.62 8.32
C GLU A 42 -14.99 3.42 7.24
N GLN A 43 -15.61 4.54 7.60
CA GLN A 43 -16.31 5.38 6.62
C GLN A 43 -15.30 6.05 5.68
N LYS A 44 -14.21 6.55 6.22
CA LYS A 44 -13.14 7.14 5.41
C LYS A 44 -12.48 6.11 4.52
N LYS A 45 -12.30 4.90 5.02
CA LYS A 45 -11.78 3.78 4.22
C LYS A 45 -12.71 3.48 3.05
N ALA A 46 -14.01 3.35 3.29
CA ALA A 46 -14.98 3.07 2.24
C ALA A 46 -15.02 4.18 1.19
N ALA A 47 -14.96 5.44 1.61
CA ALA A 47 -14.92 6.58 0.70
C ALA A 47 -13.67 6.59 -0.17
N TRP A 48 -12.51 6.30 0.43
CA TRP A 48 -11.24 6.22 -0.30
C TRP A 48 -11.28 5.12 -1.36
N ILE A 49 -11.77 3.93 -0.97
CA ILE A 49 -11.89 2.78 -1.88
C ILE A 49 -12.81 3.13 -3.06
N ALA A 50 -13.96 3.76 -2.78
CA ALA A 50 -14.91 4.13 -3.82
C ALA A 50 -14.30 5.11 -4.83
N ARG A 51 -13.57 6.13 -4.35
CA ARG A 51 -12.93 7.11 -5.24
C ARG A 51 -11.85 6.48 -6.10
N HIS A 52 -10.97 5.68 -5.51
CA HIS A 52 -9.85 5.09 -6.21
C HIS A 52 -10.27 3.94 -7.13
N SER A 53 -11.33 3.23 -6.76
CA SER A 53 -11.91 2.20 -7.62
C SER A 53 -12.42 2.82 -8.93
N LYS A 54 -13.09 3.98 -8.85
CA LYS A 54 -13.56 4.72 -10.04
C LYS A 54 -12.41 5.23 -10.91
N ALA A 55 -11.26 5.49 -10.31
CA ALA A 55 -10.08 5.93 -11.05
C ALA A 55 -9.42 4.81 -11.86
N GLY A 56 -9.89 3.57 -11.72
CA GLY A 56 -9.40 2.44 -12.50
C GLY A 56 -8.07 1.87 -12.02
N GLU A 57 -7.74 2.04 -10.76
CA GLU A 57 -6.51 1.48 -10.19
C GLU A 57 -6.56 -0.05 -10.20
N ASN A 58 -5.41 -0.68 -10.46
CA ASN A 58 -5.31 -2.12 -10.47
C ASN A 58 -4.80 -2.63 -9.11
N TRP A 59 -5.69 -3.21 -8.32
CA TRP A 59 -5.37 -3.74 -6.98
C TRP A 59 -5.14 -5.25 -6.98
N GLU A 60 -5.09 -5.86 -8.16
CA GLU A 60 -4.74 -7.27 -8.29
C GLU A 60 -3.21 -7.43 -8.31
N TYR A 61 -2.74 -8.68 -8.21
CA TYR A 61 -1.31 -8.98 -8.19
C TYR A 61 -0.56 -8.35 -9.38
N SER A 62 -1.21 -8.29 -10.54
CA SER A 62 -0.61 -7.68 -11.74
C SER A 62 -0.33 -6.20 -11.58
N GLY A 63 -1.00 -5.51 -10.64
CA GLY A 63 -0.77 -4.09 -10.36
C GLY A 63 0.28 -3.81 -9.29
N ARG A 64 1.05 -4.81 -8.88
CA ARG A 64 2.01 -4.69 -7.77
C ARG A 64 3.16 -3.72 -7.99
N ASP A 65 3.32 -3.21 -9.21
CA ASP A 65 4.33 -2.20 -9.49
C ASP A 65 3.77 -0.78 -9.52
N THR A 66 2.55 -0.58 -9.03
CA THR A 66 1.90 0.73 -8.99
C THR A 66 1.73 1.24 -7.57
N ALA A 67 1.73 2.57 -7.42
CA ALA A 67 1.51 3.21 -6.13
C ALA A 67 0.11 2.86 -5.57
N GLY A 68 -0.90 2.78 -6.43
CA GLY A 68 -2.26 2.46 -6.02
C GLY A 68 -2.40 1.10 -5.35
N PHE A 69 -1.71 0.10 -5.85
CA PHE A 69 -1.70 -1.23 -5.25
C PHE A 69 -1.19 -1.18 -3.80
N TRP A 70 -0.05 -0.54 -3.59
CA TRP A 70 0.57 -0.50 -2.26
C TRP A 70 -0.19 0.40 -1.29
N ALA A 71 -0.72 1.52 -1.76
CA ALA A 71 -1.57 2.37 -0.93
C ALA A 71 -2.81 1.59 -0.46
N ARG A 72 -3.50 0.90 -1.38
CA ARG A 72 -4.69 0.12 -1.04
C ARG A 72 -4.40 -0.99 -0.03
N HIS A 73 -3.33 -1.73 -0.25
CA HIS A 73 -3.08 -2.93 0.55
C HIS A 73 -2.28 -2.68 1.81
N LEU A 74 -1.41 -1.67 1.86
CA LEU A 74 -0.64 -1.37 3.06
C LEU A 74 -1.28 -0.31 3.95
N LEU A 75 -1.94 0.69 3.36
CA LEU A 75 -2.42 1.85 4.11
C LEU A 75 -3.93 1.86 4.32
N TRP A 76 -4.69 1.18 3.46
CA TRP A 76 -6.15 1.24 3.46
C TRP A 76 -6.82 -0.14 3.52
N SER A 77 -6.15 -1.17 4.06
CA SER A 77 -6.76 -2.49 4.21
C SER A 77 -7.06 -2.84 5.66
N ALA A 78 -6.04 -2.93 6.50
CA ALA A 78 -6.17 -3.30 7.90
C ALA A 78 -5.88 -2.09 8.80
N PRO A 79 -6.28 -2.13 10.09
CA PRO A 79 -6.08 -0.97 10.97
C PRO A 79 -4.64 -0.74 11.41
N THR A 80 -3.74 -1.69 11.20
CA THR A 80 -2.32 -1.49 11.50
C THR A 80 -1.47 -1.94 10.32
N LEU A 81 -0.28 -1.35 10.22
CA LEU A 81 0.67 -1.71 9.17
C LEU A 81 1.04 -3.20 9.26
N ARG A 82 1.27 -3.70 10.47
CA ARG A 82 1.61 -5.10 10.71
C ARG A 82 0.53 -6.05 10.19
N GLN A 83 -0.74 -5.74 10.44
CA GLN A 83 -1.86 -6.55 9.96
C GLN A 83 -2.00 -6.46 8.44
N SER A 84 -1.72 -5.30 7.85
CA SER A 84 -1.73 -5.14 6.41
C SER A 84 -0.64 -5.98 5.74
N ILE A 85 0.55 -6.03 6.33
CA ILE A 85 1.67 -6.85 5.85
C ILE A 85 1.28 -8.33 5.87
N LYS A 86 0.63 -8.78 6.94
CA LYS A 86 0.15 -10.16 7.07
C LYS A 86 -0.90 -10.46 6.00
N TYR A 87 -1.83 -9.55 5.77
CA TYR A 87 -2.87 -9.69 4.76
C TYR A 87 -2.27 -9.84 3.35
N ILE A 88 -1.28 -9.03 3.01
CA ILE A 88 -0.62 -9.09 1.70
C ILE A 88 0.08 -10.44 1.50
N LYS A 89 0.72 -10.95 2.55
CA LYS A 89 1.37 -12.26 2.50
C LYS A 89 0.35 -13.37 2.24
N GLU A 90 -0.76 -13.34 2.96
CA GLU A 90 -1.78 -14.37 2.85
C GLU A 90 -2.52 -14.32 1.50
N ARG A 91 -2.81 -13.11 1.01
CA ARG A 91 -3.57 -12.95 -0.23
C ARG A 91 -2.72 -13.08 -1.49
N PHE A 92 -1.54 -12.51 -1.49
CA PHE A 92 -0.73 -12.39 -2.72
C PHE A 92 0.55 -13.22 -2.69
N GLY A 93 0.90 -13.81 -1.56
CA GLY A 93 2.16 -14.51 -1.43
C GLY A 93 3.38 -13.59 -1.49
N ILE A 94 3.21 -12.32 -1.16
CA ILE A 94 4.29 -11.32 -1.13
C ILE A 94 4.69 -11.09 0.32
N LYS A 95 6.00 -11.21 0.60
CA LYS A 95 6.54 -10.86 1.91
C LYS A 95 6.99 -9.41 1.89
N VAL A 96 6.45 -8.60 2.81
CA VAL A 96 6.86 -7.21 2.98
C VAL A 96 7.79 -7.14 4.19
N ARG A 97 9.00 -6.64 3.96
CA ARG A 97 10.04 -6.59 4.97
C ARG A 97 10.28 -5.13 5.38
N THR A 98 10.25 -4.89 6.69
CA THR A 98 10.49 -3.54 7.23
C THR A 98 11.93 -3.33 7.66
#